data_3ef72b5213daf8a8df813b6799a3033a
#
_entry.id   3ef72b5213daf8a8df813b6799a3033a
#
_cell.length_a   1.000
_cell.length_b   1.000
_cell.length_c   1.000
_cell.angle_alpha   90.00
_cell.angle_beta   90.00
_cell.angle_gamma   90.00
#
_symmetry.space_group_name_H-M   'P 1'
#
loop_
_entity.id
_entity.type
_entity.pdbx_description
1 polymer ?
#
loop_
_entity_poly.entity_id
_entity_poly.type
_entity_poly.pdbx_seq_one_letter_code
_entity_poly.pdbx_strand_id
1 'polypeptide(L)'
;MDEQSKFKEALASVTIRAEENGGKLSAEEAKELLKDMEFNDEQMSMIYAYLASKGYVVEGAVLPEKEQEPYTEEEEEFLEQYRKDMKSMRRQTEEVLQELFSAALAGEQEAIRLLTEHYMEKVLAVAEEYAHRGMLIQDLIQEGNIGLLMGLHGAADAEHGELTEDYLEREIRKTIRAAMDEQSGETRVGEEVTGKL
;
A
#
# COMPACT_ATOMS: atom_id res chain seq x y z
N MET A 1 -32.37 12.40 0.69
CA MET A 1 -31.42 11.28 0.79
C MET A 1 -31.18 11.11 2.28
N ASP A 2 -31.24 9.88 2.82
CA ASP A 2 -30.98 9.68 4.24
C ASP A 2 -29.45 9.77 4.54
N GLU A 3 -29.09 9.98 5.80
CA GLU A 3 -27.67 10.14 6.21
C GLU A 3 -26.83 8.90 5.87
N GLN A 4 -27.42 7.70 5.94
CA GLN A 4 -26.71 6.46 5.59
C GLN A 4 -26.38 6.38 4.10
N SER A 5 -27.28 6.82 3.24
CA SER A 5 -27.03 6.87 1.79
C SER A 5 -25.95 7.87 1.41
N LYS A 6 -25.97 9.06 2.04
CA LYS A 6 -24.90 10.07 1.88
C LYS A 6 -23.54 9.52 2.31
N PHE A 7 -23.48 8.84 3.45
CA PHE A 7 -22.22 8.29 3.97
C PHE A 7 -21.67 7.19 3.07
N LYS A 8 -22.52 6.30 2.53
CA LYS A 8 -22.10 5.27 1.57
C LYS A 8 -21.56 5.85 0.27
N GLU A 9 -22.22 6.89 -0.24
CA GLU A 9 -21.78 7.59 -1.43
C GLU A 9 -20.43 8.29 -1.22
N ALA A 10 -20.24 8.92 -0.05
CA ALA A 10 -18.98 9.49 0.35
C ALA A 10 -17.84 8.47 0.38
N LEU A 11 -18.05 7.33 1.05
CA LEU A 11 -17.07 6.26 1.12
C LEU A 11 -16.69 5.72 -0.27
N ALA A 12 -17.67 5.54 -1.15
CA ALA A 12 -17.40 5.10 -2.52
C ALA A 12 -16.56 6.13 -3.30
N SER A 13 -16.91 7.41 -3.21
CA SER A 13 -16.21 8.49 -3.92
C SER A 13 -14.75 8.63 -3.50
N VAL A 14 -14.49 8.64 -2.18
CA VAL A 14 -13.11 8.75 -1.68
C VAL A 14 -12.28 7.49 -1.93
N THR A 15 -12.93 6.31 -1.93
CA THR A 15 -12.26 5.05 -2.26
C THR A 15 -11.80 5.04 -3.72
N ILE A 16 -12.69 5.38 -4.66
CA ILE A 16 -12.36 5.47 -6.10
C ILE A 16 -11.19 6.45 -6.30
N ARG A 17 -11.25 7.62 -5.67
CA ARG A 17 -10.19 8.62 -5.79
C ARG A 17 -8.86 8.15 -5.24
N ALA A 18 -8.88 7.47 -4.09
CA ALA A 18 -7.67 6.87 -3.52
C ALA A 18 -7.08 5.77 -4.44
N GLU A 19 -7.94 4.98 -5.09
CA GLU A 19 -7.49 3.97 -6.07
C GLU A 19 -6.83 4.61 -7.30
N GLU A 20 -7.44 5.65 -7.86
CA GLU A 20 -6.88 6.41 -8.98
C GLU A 20 -5.49 7.00 -8.64
N ASN A 21 -5.28 7.40 -7.39
CA ASN A 21 -4.03 7.96 -6.88
C ASN A 21 -3.06 6.89 -6.32
N GLY A 22 -3.21 5.63 -6.73
CA GLY A 22 -2.28 4.56 -6.33
C GLY A 22 -2.35 4.18 -4.84
N GLY A 23 -3.51 4.38 -4.21
CA GLY A 23 -3.73 4.02 -2.81
C GLY A 23 -3.48 5.15 -1.82
N LYS A 24 -3.25 6.36 -2.30
CA LYS A 24 -3.05 7.56 -1.48
C LYS A 24 -4.15 8.59 -1.74
N LEU A 25 -4.53 9.31 -0.70
CA LEU A 25 -5.44 10.46 -0.77
C LEU A 25 -5.02 11.48 0.29
N SER A 26 -4.95 12.77 -0.05
CA SER A 26 -4.74 13.78 0.99
C SER A 26 -6.04 14.11 1.70
N ALA A 27 -5.93 14.51 2.98
CA ALA A 27 -7.09 14.97 3.76
C ALA A 27 -7.77 16.20 3.11
N GLU A 28 -6.99 17.04 2.43
CA GLU A 28 -7.50 18.21 1.70
C GLU A 28 -8.30 17.79 0.46
N GLU A 29 -7.81 16.83 -0.33
CA GLU A 29 -8.54 16.28 -1.47
C GLU A 29 -9.84 15.60 -1.05
N ALA A 30 -9.81 14.83 0.06
CA ALA A 30 -11.00 14.21 0.60
C ALA A 30 -12.04 15.25 1.04
N LYS A 31 -11.61 16.32 1.72
CA LYS A 31 -12.49 17.42 2.12
C LYS A 31 -13.10 18.15 0.91
N GLU A 32 -12.30 18.43 -0.11
CA GLU A 32 -12.78 19.06 -1.33
C GLU A 32 -13.78 18.19 -2.07
N LEU A 33 -13.52 16.88 -2.17
CA LEU A 33 -14.41 15.91 -2.82
C LEU A 33 -15.77 15.78 -2.11
N LEU A 34 -15.77 15.93 -0.80
CA LEU A 34 -16.94 15.72 0.06
C LEU A 34 -17.59 17.05 0.54
N LYS A 35 -17.12 18.20 0.09
CA LYS A 35 -17.59 19.52 0.56
C LYS A 35 -19.09 19.73 0.48
N ASP A 36 -19.74 19.21 -0.56
CA ASP A 36 -21.17 19.35 -0.78
C ASP A 36 -22.02 18.43 0.12
N MET A 37 -21.38 17.52 0.84
CA MET A 37 -22.04 16.60 1.76
C MET A 37 -22.12 17.12 3.20
N GLU A 38 -21.44 18.24 3.49
CA GLU A 38 -21.48 18.96 4.79
C GLU A 38 -21.12 18.09 6.00
N PHE A 39 -20.11 17.20 5.86
CA PHE A 39 -19.63 16.37 6.98
C PHE A 39 -18.87 17.23 8.01
N ASN A 40 -19.12 16.93 9.27
CA ASN A 40 -18.35 17.49 10.38
C ASN A 40 -17.00 16.78 10.55
N ASP A 41 -16.11 17.31 11.42
CA ASP A 41 -14.77 16.76 11.63
C ASP A 41 -14.78 15.31 12.17
N GLU A 42 -15.78 14.94 12.96
CA GLU A 42 -15.93 13.59 13.50
C GLU A 42 -16.33 12.60 12.38
N GLN A 43 -17.24 12.98 11.52
CA GLN A 43 -17.64 12.19 10.36
C GLN A 43 -16.50 12.05 9.35
N MET A 44 -15.73 13.12 9.12
CA MET A 44 -14.52 13.06 8.31
C MET A 44 -13.48 12.11 8.90
N SER A 45 -13.27 12.15 10.20
CA SER A 45 -12.37 11.22 10.91
C SER A 45 -12.79 9.75 10.74
N MET A 46 -14.10 9.47 10.75
CA MET A 46 -14.64 8.13 10.48
C MET A 46 -14.37 7.69 9.03
N ILE A 47 -14.47 8.60 8.06
CA ILE A 47 -14.16 8.32 6.65
C ILE A 47 -12.66 8.01 6.50
N TYR A 48 -11.79 8.78 7.13
CA TYR A 48 -10.35 8.53 7.12
C TYR A 48 -10.00 7.19 7.78
N ALA A 49 -10.63 6.89 8.92
CA ALA A 49 -10.44 5.61 9.60
C ALA A 49 -10.91 4.43 8.74
N TYR A 50 -12.01 4.58 8.00
CA TYR A 50 -12.48 3.58 7.04
C TYR A 50 -11.46 3.38 5.91
N LEU A 51 -10.98 4.44 5.27
CA LEU A 51 -9.96 4.35 4.24
C LEU A 51 -8.69 3.67 4.77
N ALA A 52 -8.23 4.06 5.95
CA ALA A 52 -7.10 3.43 6.60
C ALA A 52 -7.33 1.93 6.88
N SER A 53 -8.55 1.53 7.30
CA SER A 53 -8.89 0.11 7.51
C SER A 53 -8.90 -0.71 6.23
N LYS A 54 -9.07 -0.04 5.07
CA LYS A 54 -9.01 -0.62 3.72
C LYS A 54 -7.61 -0.56 3.10
N GLY A 55 -6.62 -0.13 3.87
CA GLY A 55 -5.26 -0.06 3.41
C GLY A 55 -4.91 1.16 2.55
N TYR A 56 -5.78 2.18 2.49
CA TYR A 56 -5.46 3.44 1.85
C TYR A 56 -4.72 4.38 2.79
N VAL A 57 -3.76 5.13 2.26
CA VAL A 57 -3.01 6.14 3.01
C VAL A 57 -3.72 7.49 2.86
N VAL A 58 -4.08 8.11 3.98
CA VAL A 58 -4.67 9.46 3.98
C VAL A 58 -3.66 10.45 4.57
N GLU A 59 -2.94 11.14 3.69
CA GLU A 59 -1.92 12.10 4.06
C GLU A 59 -2.54 13.34 4.72
N GLY A 60 -1.96 13.76 5.87
CA GLY A 60 -2.44 14.92 6.62
C GLY A 60 -3.75 14.71 7.40
N ALA A 61 -4.29 13.49 7.43
CA ALA A 61 -5.43 13.18 8.27
C ALA A 61 -4.99 12.99 9.73
N VAL A 62 -5.71 13.60 10.65
CA VAL A 62 -5.63 13.24 12.07
C VAL A 62 -6.50 12.00 12.25
N LEU A 63 -5.88 10.83 12.11
CA LEU A 63 -6.52 9.58 12.51
C LEU A 63 -6.58 9.55 14.04
N PRO A 64 -7.68 9.02 14.64
CA PRO A 64 -7.63 8.71 16.05
C PRO A 64 -6.42 7.83 16.29
N GLU A 65 -5.56 8.22 17.22
CA GLU A 65 -4.42 7.40 17.65
C GLU A 65 -4.98 6.03 18.09
N LYS A 66 -4.98 5.07 17.16
CA LYS A 66 -4.95 3.68 17.60
C LYS A 66 -3.57 3.54 18.22
N GLU A 67 -3.51 3.21 19.50
CA GLU A 67 -2.31 2.65 20.07
C GLU A 67 -1.88 1.53 19.11
N GLN A 68 -0.85 1.80 18.31
CA GLN A 68 -0.30 0.79 17.41
C GLN A 68 0.24 -0.29 18.35
N GLU A 69 -0.33 -1.47 18.25
CA GLU A 69 0.23 -2.61 18.97
C GLU A 69 1.71 -2.72 18.57
N PRO A 70 2.63 -2.87 19.52
CA PRO A 70 4.03 -3.03 19.18
C PRO A 70 4.19 -4.28 18.29
N TYR A 71 5.21 -4.30 17.46
CA TYR A 71 5.60 -5.51 16.76
C TYR A 71 5.83 -6.65 17.75
N THR A 72 5.48 -7.85 17.36
CA THR A 72 5.83 -9.05 18.13
C THR A 72 7.36 -9.24 18.15
N GLU A 73 7.86 -9.98 19.10
CA GLU A 73 9.30 -10.29 19.19
C GLU A 73 9.83 -10.93 17.89
N GLU A 74 9.02 -11.80 17.27
CA GLU A 74 9.36 -12.45 15.99
C GLU A 74 9.41 -11.44 14.83
N GLU A 75 8.50 -10.46 14.79
CA GLU A 75 8.50 -9.39 13.80
C GLU A 75 9.69 -8.45 13.98
N GLU A 76 10.05 -8.11 15.21
CA GLU A 76 11.22 -7.28 15.52
C GLU A 76 12.51 -7.96 15.07
N GLU A 77 12.69 -9.25 15.39
CA GLU A 77 13.86 -10.05 14.96
C GLU A 77 13.94 -10.11 13.43
N PHE A 78 12.81 -10.35 12.76
CA PHE A 78 12.74 -10.36 11.30
C PHE A 78 13.14 -9.00 10.70
N LEU A 79 12.60 -7.90 11.22
CA LEU A 79 12.90 -6.54 10.75
C LEU A 79 14.38 -6.18 10.95
N GLU A 80 14.97 -6.58 12.09
CA GLU A 80 16.39 -6.36 12.35
C GLU A 80 17.25 -7.07 11.30
N GLN A 81 16.98 -8.34 11.03
CA GLN A 81 17.72 -9.14 10.04
C GLN A 81 17.50 -8.56 8.63
N TYR A 82 16.25 -8.25 8.26
CA TYR A 82 15.93 -7.68 6.95
C TYR A 82 16.65 -6.34 6.69
N ARG A 83 16.63 -5.44 7.68
CA ARG A 83 17.37 -4.15 7.60
C ARG A 83 18.89 -4.35 7.52
N LYS A 84 19.42 -5.37 8.18
CA LYS A 84 20.85 -5.71 8.11
C LYS A 84 21.23 -6.20 6.70
N ASP A 85 20.41 -7.05 6.12
CA ASP A 85 20.65 -7.57 4.77
C ASP A 85 20.59 -6.44 3.74
N MET A 86 19.61 -5.54 3.83
CA MET A 86 19.52 -4.35 2.95
C MET A 86 20.74 -3.43 3.05
N LYS A 87 21.34 -3.26 4.23
CA LYS A 87 22.57 -2.44 4.39
C LYS A 87 23.77 -2.97 3.61
N SER A 88 23.77 -4.26 3.30
CA SER A 88 24.82 -4.91 2.50
C SER A 88 24.62 -4.71 0.99
N MET A 89 23.44 -4.26 0.55
CA MET A 89 23.09 -4.08 -0.86
C MET A 89 23.58 -2.73 -1.39
N ARG A 90 23.99 -2.75 -2.65
CA ARG A 90 24.54 -1.54 -3.30
C ARG A 90 23.40 -0.67 -3.83
N ARG A 91 23.26 0.53 -3.28
CA ARG A 91 22.36 1.54 -3.85
C ARG A 91 22.89 2.06 -5.18
N GLN A 92 22.00 2.25 -6.13
CA GLN A 92 22.31 2.84 -7.42
C GLN A 92 22.16 4.36 -7.37
N THR A 93 22.96 5.08 -8.19
CA THR A 93 22.78 6.53 -8.37
C THR A 93 21.64 6.82 -9.34
N GLU A 94 21.11 8.05 -9.33
CA GLU A 94 20.02 8.48 -10.21
C GLU A 94 20.33 8.25 -11.70
N GLU A 95 21.57 8.55 -12.12
CA GLU A 95 22.02 8.34 -13.49
C GLU A 95 21.97 6.85 -13.89
N VAL A 96 22.44 5.97 -12.99
CA VAL A 96 22.42 4.52 -13.21
C VAL A 96 21.00 3.99 -13.21
N LEU A 97 20.11 4.54 -12.37
CA LEU A 97 18.69 4.12 -12.34
C LEU A 97 18.00 4.32 -13.68
N GLN A 98 18.22 5.44 -14.37
CA GLN A 98 17.63 5.69 -15.68
C GLN A 98 18.09 4.66 -16.74
N GLU A 99 19.37 4.30 -16.69
CA GLU A 99 19.90 3.23 -17.56
C GLU A 99 19.28 1.87 -17.23
N LEU A 100 19.18 1.55 -15.92
CA LEU A 100 18.58 0.31 -15.46
C LEU A 100 17.08 0.21 -15.80
N PHE A 101 16.32 1.30 -15.68
CA PHE A 101 14.93 1.31 -16.12
C PHE A 101 14.79 1.01 -17.61
N SER A 102 15.63 1.63 -18.43
CA SER A 102 15.63 1.38 -19.88
C SER A 102 15.99 -0.08 -20.22
N ALA A 103 16.97 -0.64 -19.52
CA ALA A 103 17.40 -2.03 -19.71
C ALA A 103 16.34 -3.02 -19.19
N ALA A 104 15.67 -2.73 -18.09
CA ALA A 104 14.58 -3.55 -17.56
C ALA A 104 13.38 -3.57 -18.52
N LEU A 105 13.02 -2.44 -19.14
CA LEU A 105 12.00 -2.37 -20.18
C LEU A 105 12.38 -3.21 -21.41
N ALA A 106 13.67 -3.37 -21.69
CA ALA A 106 14.18 -4.28 -22.72
C ALA A 106 14.23 -5.75 -22.28
N GLY A 107 13.83 -6.06 -21.04
CA GLY A 107 13.79 -7.42 -20.49
C GLY A 107 15.12 -7.92 -19.94
N GLU A 108 16.09 -7.06 -19.70
CA GLU A 108 17.40 -7.44 -19.16
C GLU A 108 17.30 -7.87 -17.69
N GLN A 109 17.52 -9.15 -17.43
CA GLN A 109 17.35 -9.76 -16.11
C GLN A 109 18.28 -9.17 -15.06
N GLU A 110 19.48 -8.77 -15.42
CA GLU A 110 20.44 -8.14 -14.51
C GLU A 110 19.96 -6.75 -14.07
N ALA A 111 19.36 -5.97 -14.98
CA ALA A 111 18.75 -4.69 -14.64
C ALA A 111 17.56 -4.86 -13.67
N ILE A 112 16.70 -5.84 -13.95
CA ILE A 112 15.57 -6.18 -13.06
C ILE A 112 16.08 -6.57 -11.66
N ARG A 113 17.13 -7.39 -11.57
CA ARG A 113 17.75 -7.78 -10.31
C ARG A 113 18.29 -6.57 -9.52
N LEU A 114 19.03 -5.70 -10.19
CA LEU A 114 19.61 -4.51 -9.56
C LEU A 114 18.54 -3.49 -9.12
N LEU A 115 17.47 -3.32 -9.89
CA LEU A 115 16.32 -2.50 -9.50
C LEU A 115 15.58 -3.12 -8.31
N THR A 116 15.40 -4.45 -8.30
CA THR A 116 14.78 -5.15 -7.17
C THR A 116 15.55 -4.88 -5.89
N GLU A 117 16.88 -5.06 -5.89
CA GLU A 117 17.73 -4.78 -4.74
C GLU A 117 17.67 -3.30 -4.31
N HIS A 118 17.65 -2.37 -5.28
CA HIS A 118 17.58 -0.93 -5.00
C HIS A 118 16.26 -0.55 -4.31
N TYR A 119 15.13 -1.13 -4.73
CA TYR A 119 13.79 -0.77 -4.24
C TYR A 119 13.32 -1.57 -3.03
N MET A 120 14.09 -2.50 -2.48
CA MET A 120 13.72 -3.24 -1.26
C MET A 120 13.46 -2.33 -0.06
N GLU A 121 14.16 -1.20 0.06
CA GLU A 121 13.92 -0.22 1.12
C GLU A 121 12.58 0.52 0.93
N LYS A 122 12.20 0.78 -0.33
CA LYS A 122 10.88 1.33 -0.64
C LYS A 122 9.78 0.32 -0.29
N VAL A 123 9.99 -0.96 -0.59
CA VAL A 123 9.05 -2.03 -0.19
C VAL A 123 8.86 -2.04 1.32
N LEU A 124 9.95 -1.99 2.11
CA LEU A 124 9.86 -1.93 3.56
C LEU A 124 9.08 -0.70 4.03
N ALA A 125 9.42 0.49 3.51
CA ALA A 125 8.75 1.73 3.89
C ALA A 125 7.24 1.68 3.59
N VAL A 126 6.85 1.15 2.43
CA VAL A 126 5.45 0.97 2.08
C VAL A 126 4.78 -0.07 2.98
N ALA A 127 5.43 -1.21 3.26
CA ALA A 127 4.88 -2.25 4.13
C ALA A 127 4.63 -1.73 5.56
N GLU A 128 5.54 -0.92 6.11
CA GLU A 128 5.40 -0.29 7.44
C GLU A 128 4.16 0.63 7.52
N GLU A 129 3.75 1.28 6.43
CA GLU A 129 2.51 2.07 6.40
C GLU A 129 1.24 1.21 6.57
N TYR A 130 1.31 -0.08 6.25
CA TYR A 130 0.22 -1.05 6.40
C TYR A 130 0.32 -1.91 7.65
N ALA A 131 1.39 -1.79 8.43
CA ALA A 131 1.60 -2.56 9.64
C ALA A 131 0.47 -2.36 10.68
N HIS A 132 0.33 -3.30 11.62
CA HIS A 132 -0.64 -3.28 12.71
C HIS A 132 -2.12 -3.27 12.26
N ARG A 133 -2.40 -3.81 11.06
CA ARG A 133 -3.76 -3.89 10.48
C ARG A 133 -4.22 -5.32 10.26
N GLY A 134 -3.67 -6.28 11.03
CA GLY A 134 -4.09 -7.68 11.03
C GLY A 134 -3.24 -8.60 10.16
N MET A 135 -2.28 -8.08 9.40
CA MET A 135 -1.28 -8.87 8.67
C MET A 135 0.10 -8.65 9.30
N LEU A 136 0.91 -9.70 9.39
CA LEU A 136 2.27 -9.63 9.92
C LEU A 136 3.18 -8.82 8.98
N ILE A 137 4.16 -8.11 9.54
CA ILE A 137 5.05 -7.26 8.73
C ILE A 137 5.84 -8.05 7.68
N GLN A 138 6.26 -9.28 7.99
CA GLN A 138 6.95 -10.15 7.04
C GLN A 138 6.08 -10.52 5.83
N ASP A 139 4.78 -10.73 6.03
CA ASP A 139 3.83 -11.03 4.96
C ASP A 139 3.59 -9.80 4.10
N LEU A 140 3.43 -8.62 4.71
CA LEU A 140 3.31 -7.34 4.00
C LEU A 140 4.55 -7.06 3.12
N ILE A 141 5.76 -7.31 3.64
CA ILE A 141 7.01 -7.16 2.88
C ILE A 141 7.06 -8.17 1.74
N GLN A 142 6.63 -9.41 1.95
CA GLN A 142 6.59 -10.44 0.91
C GLN A 142 5.63 -10.05 -0.21
N GLU A 143 4.43 -9.60 0.11
CA GLU A 143 3.47 -9.11 -0.88
C GLU A 143 3.98 -7.86 -1.61
N GLY A 144 4.63 -6.95 -0.91
CA GLY A 144 5.29 -5.80 -1.51
C GLY A 144 6.40 -6.18 -2.51
N ASN A 145 7.21 -7.19 -2.17
CA ASN A 145 8.24 -7.72 -3.08
C ASN A 145 7.61 -8.36 -4.32
N ILE A 146 6.48 -9.08 -4.18
CA ILE A 146 5.73 -9.61 -5.31
C ILE A 146 5.26 -8.46 -6.21
N GLY A 147 4.70 -7.39 -5.63
CA GLY A 147 4.27 -6.20 -6.35
C GLY A 147 5.39 -5.51 -7.11
N LEU A 148 6.55 -5.36 -6.48
CA LEU A 148 7.75 -4.81 -7.11
C LEU A 148 8.17 -5.65 -8.34
N LEU A 149 8.26 -6.97 -8.18
CA LEU A 149 8.64 -7.87 -9.27
C LEU A 149 7.60 -7.88 -10.41
N MET A 150 6.30 -7.88 -10.07
CA MET A 150 5.23 -7.77 -11.06
C MET A 150 5.31 -6.45 -11.83
N GLY A 151 5.59 -5.34 -11.14
CA GLY A 151 5.80 -4.04 -11.77
C GLY A 151 6.99 -4.03 -12.72
N LEU A 152 8.13 -4.56 -12.30
CA LEU A 152 9.35 -4.62 -13.11
C LEU A 152 9.18 -5.50 -14.35
N HIS A 153 8.50 -6.64 -14.24
CA HIS A 153 8.26 -7.54 -15.39
C HIS A 153 7.10 -7.05 -16.26
N GLY A 154 6.02 -6.52 -15.65
CA GLY A 154 4.82 -6.10 -16.39
C GLY A 154 4.99 -4.79 -17.17
N ALA A 155 5.95 -3.96 -16.79
CA ALA A 155 6.18 -2.69 -17.48
C ALA A 155 6.60 -2.85 -18.95
N ALA A 156 7.30 -3.94 -19.29
CA ALA A 156 7.68 -4.26 -20.67
C ALA A 156 6.47 -4.59 -21.56
N ASP A 157 5.40 -5.11 -20.98
CA ASP A 157 4.17 -5.52 -21.67
C ASP A 157 3.08 -4.41 -21.65
N ALA A 158 3.29 -3.33 -20.89
CA ALA A 158 2.31 -2.24 -20.78
C ALA A 158 2.27 -1.39 -22.08
N GLU A 159 1.07 -1.07 -22.54
CA GLU A 159 0.86 -0.27 -23.78
C GLU A 159 1.59 1.09 -23.78
N HIS A 160 2.01 1.59 -22.63
CA HIS A 160 2.69 2.88 -22.48
C HIS A 160 4.13 2.78 -22.00
N GLY A 161 4.66 1.58 -21.71
CA GLY A 161 6.07 1.30 -21.47
C GLY A 161 6.80 2.22 -20.46
N GLU A 162 6.09 2.82 -19.52
CA GLU A 162 6.65 3.79 -18.58
C GLU A 162 6.95 3.11 -17.24
N LEU A 163 8.22 2.79 -17.04
CA LEU A 163 8.73 2.26 -15.80
C LEU A 163 9.30 3.40 -14.98
N THR A 164 8.58 3.81 -13.95
CA THR A 164 8.96 4.88 -13.03
C THR A 164 8.88 4.40 -11.58
N GLU A 165 9.51 5.14 -10.67
CA GLU A 165 9.40 4.87 -9.23
C GLU A 165 7.94 4.91 -8.76
N ASP A 166 7.15 5.90 -9.20
CA ASP A 166 5.73 6.02 -8.85
C ASP A 166 4.89 4.85 -9.35
N TYR A 167 5.21 4.33 -10.55
CA TYR A 167 4.57 3.13 -11.06
C TYR A 167 4.88 1.92 -10.19
N LEU A 168 6.15 1.71 -9.81
CA LEU A 168 6.55 0.61 -8.94
C LEU A 168 5.91 0.71 -7.56
N GLU A 169 5.86 1.90 -6.96
CA GLU A 169 5.19 2.11 -5.68
C GLU A 169 3.70 1.79 -5.76
N ARG A 170 3.02 2.14 -6.84
CA ARG A 170 1.60 1.76 -7.05
C ARG A 170 1.41 0.25 -7.12
N GLU A 171 2.28 -0.48 -7.83
CA GLU A 171 2.18 -1.94 -7.92
C GLU A 171 2.49 -2.61 -6.57
N ILE A 172 3.47 -2.11 -5.81
CA ILE A 172 3.73 -2.56 -4.43
C ILE A 172 2.48 -2.38 -3.56
N ARG A 173 1.88 -1.20 -3.53
CA ARG A 173 0.68 -0.89 -2.74
C ARG A 173 -0.52 -1.73 -3.16
N LYS A 174 -0.68 -1.97 -4.43
CA LYS A 174 -1.79 -2.74 -5.00
C LYS A 174 -1.76 -4.19 -4.53
N THR A 175 -0.60 -4.86 -4.57
CA THR A 175 -0.48 -6.24 -4.09
C THR A 175 -0.68 -6.36 -2.58
N ILE A 176 -0.07 -5.48 -1.80
CA ILE A 176 -0.28 -5.44 -0.34
C ILE A 176 -1.77 -5.29 0.00
N ARG A 177 -2.48 -4.35 -0.64
CA ARG A 177 -3.91 -4.15 -0.39
C ARG A 177 -4.75 -5.35 -0.80
N ALA A 178 -4.46 -5.94 -1.95
CA ALA A 178 -5.16 -7.15 -2.40
C ALA A 178 -5.03 -8.31 -1.40
N ALA A 179 -3.82 -8.55 -0.87
CA ALA A 179 -3.58 -9.56 0.14
C ALA A 179 -4.31 -9.27 1.47
N MET A 180 -4.34 -8.02 1.91
CA MET A 180 -5.07 -7.60 3.11
C MET A 180 -6.59 -7.78 2.95
N ASP A 181 -7.14 -7.45 1.78
CA ASP A 181 -8.57 -7.63 1.48
C ASP A 181 -8.95 -9.12 1.44
N GLU A 182 -8.11 -9.97 0.87
CA GLU A 182 -8.30 -11.43 0.83
C GLU A 182 -8.30 -12.01 2.25
N GLN A 183 -7.30 -11.69 3.07
CA GLN A 183 -7.22 -12.13 4.46
C GLN A 183 -8.44 -11.66 5.28
N SER A 184 -8.89 -10.42 5.08
CA SER A 184 -10.09 -9.89 5.75
C SER A 184 -11.36 -10.62 5.34
N GLY A 185 -11.46 -11.05 4.08
CA GLY A 185 -12.55 -11.87 3.55
C GLY A 185 -12.58 -13.27 4.16
N GLU A 186 -11.42 -13.92 4.27
CA GLU A 186 -11.30 -15.26 4.88
C GLU A 186 -11.64 -15.23 6.37
N THR A 187 -11.21 -14.21 7.12
CA THR A 187 -11.54 -14.05 8.54
C THR A 187 -13.04 -13.92 8.76
N ARG A 188 -13.75 -13.15 7.92
CA ARG A 188 -15.22 -13.01 7.99
C ARG A 188 -15.95 -14.32 7.74
N VAL A 189 -15.52 -15.10 6.75
CA VAL A 189 -16.11 -16.42 6.45
C VAL A 189 -15.87 -17.39 7.59
N GLY A 190 -14.67 -17.36 8.20
CA GLY A 190 -14.34 -18.17 9.36
C GLY A 190 -15.23 -17.87 10.58
N GLU A 191 -15.48 -16.59 10.87
CA GLU A 191 -16.37 -16.17 11.97
C GLU A 191 -17.84 -16.53 11.72
N GLU A 192 -18.33 -16.42 10.49
CA GLU A 192 -19.70 -16.84 10.14
C GLU A 192 -19.91 -18.36 10.26
N VAL A 193 -18.90 -19.17 10.00
CA VAL A 193 -18.95 -20.63 10.10
C VAL A 193 -18.89 -21.08 11.57
N THR A 194 -18.02 -20.45 12.38
CA THR A 194 -17.89 -20.80 13.80
C THR A 194 -19.03 -20.28 14.67
N GLY A 195 -19.69 -19.19 14.28
CA GLY A 195 -20.86 -18.65 14.98
C GLY A 195 -22.17 -19.44 14.76
N LYS A 196 -22.16 -20.47 13.91
CA LYS A 196 -23.31 -21.35 13.61
C LYS A 196 -23.20 -22.75 14.21
N LEU A 197 -22.20 -23.04 15.03
CA LEU A 197 -22.03 -24.26 15.82
C LEU A 197 -22.34 -23.98 17.29
#